data_b50cd928bba92162a219c962145b042e
#
_entry.id   b50cd928bba92162a219c962145b042e
#
_cell.length_a   1.000
_cell.length_b   1.000
_cell.length_c   1.000
_cell.angle_alpha   90.00
_cell.angle_beta   90.00
_cell.angle_gamma   90.00
#
_symmetry.space_group_name_H-M   'P 1'
#
loop_
_entity.id
_entity.type
_entity.pdbx_description
1 polymer ?
#
loop_
_entity_poly.entity_id
_entity_poly.type
_entity_poly.pdbx_seq_one_letter_code
_entity_poly.pdbx_strand_id
1 'polypeptide(L)'
;GRGVGMDVVKTNIQKLNGSIEIRSETGKGSVFMISLPLTLAILPVLLVLLEDQPFALPLSLVREILPIDRTTIQEVGGKETLVVRGEILPVLSLARLLHWPQTKPVEYGVFMQTAERSFILGVDSFAGRDDAVIKSLEDFRPRGVAGVTTLSNGQIVLILDIKELLADFGQHAEAERGMRSVEVA
;
A
#
# COMPACT_ATOMS: atom_id res chain seq x y z
N GLY A 1 -26.33 34.72 -3.52
CA GLY A 1 -25.36 33.69 -3.05
C GLY A 1 -24.35 33.40 -4.14
N ARG A 2 -23.11 33.18 -3.80
CA ARG A 2 -22.01 32.94 -4.77
C ARG A 2 -21.89 31.46 -5.20
N GLY A 3 -22.89 30.61 -4.94
CA GLY A 3 -22.93 29.21 -5.38
C GLY A 3 -21.95 28.25 -4.70
N VAL A 4 -21.22 28.66 -3.65
CA VAL A 4 -20.14 27.89 -3.01
C VAL A 4 -20.57 27.01 -1.84
N GLY A 5 -21.85 27.03 -1.42
CA GLY A 5 -22.32 26.29 -0.24
C GLY A 5 -22.37 24.76 -0.44
N MET A 6 -22.74 24.30 -1.63
CA MET A 6 -22.87 22.85 -1.92
C MET A 6 -21.53 22.16 -2.08
N ASP A 7 -20.50 22.84 -2.56
CA ASP A 7 -19.15 22.30 -2.67
C ASP A 7 -18.57 22.01 -1.27
N VAL A 8 -18.83 22.90 -0.30
CA VAL A 8 -18.44 22.69 1.11
C VAL A 8 -19.15 21.48 1.70
N VAL A 9 -20.46 21.32 1.44
CA VAL A 9 -21.24 20.17 1.92
C VAL A 9 -20.70 18.88 1.32
N LYS A 10 -20.49 18.83 0.00
CA LYS A 10 -19.93 17.68 -0.71
C LYS A 10 -18.55 17.29 -0.14
N THR A 11 -17.67 18.26 0.00
CA THR A 11 -16.30 18.03 0.55
C THR A 11 -16.36 17.50 1.99
N ASN A 12 -17.25 18.02 2.84
CA ASN A 12 -17.38 17.54 4.22
C ASN A 12 -17.95 16.11 4.30
N ILE A 13 -18.91 15.78 3.44
CA ILE A 13 -19.47 14.41 3.38
C ILE A 13 -18.41 13.44 2.86
N GLN A 14 -17.65 13.81 1.85
CA GLN A 14 -16.54 13.00 1.32
C GLN A 14 -15.46 12.77 2.37
N LYS A 15 -15.08 13.78 3.16
CA LYS A 15 -14.14 13.63 4.29
C LYS A 15 -14.59 12.60 5.34
N LEU A 16 -15.89 12.37 5.43
CA LEU A 16 -16.49 11.35 6.29
C LEU A 16 -16.65 9.99 5.57
N ASN A 17 -16.03 9.81 4.39
CA ASN A 17 -16.20 8.65 3.51
C ASN A 17 -17.66 8.39 3.11
N GLY A 18 -18.45 9.46 3.03
CA GLY A 18 -19.84 9.44 2.60
C GLY A 18 -20.02 9.85 1.13
N SER A 19 -21.25 9.73 0.63
CA SER A 19 -21.63 10.22 -0.69
C SER A 19 -22.89 11.09 -0.58
N ILE A 20 -23.03 12.01 -1.55
CA ILE A 20 -24.21 12.85 -1.71
C ILE A 20 -24.73 12.76 -3.14
N GLU A 21 -26.01 12.43 -3.29
CA GLU A 21 -26.72 12.51 -4.56
C GLU A 21 -27.79 13.58 -4.47
N ILE A 22 -27.98 14.33 -5.56
CA ILE A 22 -28.98 15.39 -5.62
C ILE A 22 -29.88 15.09 -6.84
N ARG A 23 -31.17 15.03 -6.60
CA ARG A 23 -32.21 14.93 -7.63
C ARG A 23 -33.12 16.14 -7.52
N SER A 24 -33.28 16.89 -8.60
CA SER A 24 -34.13 18.09 -8.61
C SER A 24 -35.05 18.08 -9.83
N GLU A 25 -36.32 18.38 -9.59
CA GLU A 25 -37.32 18.50 -10.65
C GLU A 25 -38.05 19.85 -10.51
N THR A 26 -38.03 20.64 -11.58
CA THR A 26 -38.65 21.98 -11.58
C THR A 26 -40.11 21.92 -11.23
N GLY A 27 -40.53 22.71 -10.28
CA GLY A 27 -41.92 22.74 -9.77
C GLY A 27 -42.29 21.64 -8.78
N LYS A 28 -41.43 20.65 -8.54
CA LYS A 28 -41.63 19.55 -7.57
C LYS A 28 -40.68 19.59 -6.38
N GLY A 29 -39.49 20.23 -6.56
CA GLY A 29 -38.54 20.38 -5.48
C GLY A 29 -37.25 19.60 -5.69
N SER A 30 -36.40 19.52 -4.65
CA SER A 30 -35.10 18.84 -4.68
C SER A 30 -34.99 17.84 -3.54
N VAL A 31 -34.43 16.68 -3.85
CA VAL A 31 -34.11 15.59 -2.91
C VAL A 31 -32.60 15.48 -2.77
N PHE A 32 -32.11 15.55 -1.55
CA PHE A 32 -30.72 15.34 -1.19
C PHE A 32 -30.63 13.98 -0.51
N MET A 33 -29.86 13.08 -1.08
CA MET A 33 -29.59 11.75 -0.53
C MET A 33 -28.16 11.70 -0.02
N ILE A 34 -27.98 11.60 1.30
CA ILE A 34 -26.67 11.57 1.95
C ILE A 34 -26.48 10.16 2.54
N SER A 35 -25.43 9.48 2.09
CA SER A 35 -25.00 8.20 2.65
C SER A 35 -23.73 8.41 3.46
N LEU A 36 -23.74 8.00 4.72
CA LEU A 36 -22.57 8.04 5.60
C LEU A 36 -22.31 6.63 6.13
N PRO A 37 -21.03 6.17 6.18
CA PRO A 37 -20.70 4.90 6.81
C PRO A 37 -20.96 5.00 8.32
N LEU A 38 -21.57 3.97 8.90
CA LEU A 38 -21.84 3.90 10.34
C LEU A 38 -20.58 3.67 11.18
N THR A 39 -19.48 3.21 10.55
CA THR A 39 -18.21 2.88 11.20
C THR A 39 -17.04 3.52 10.48
N LEU A 40 -16.04 3.96 11.24
CA LEU A 40 -14.71 4.28 10.67
C LEU A 40 -14.13 3.00 10.07
N ALA A 41 -13.57 3.11 8.86
CA ALA A 41 -12.81 2.01 8.27
C ALA A 41 -11.48 1.90 9.05
N ILE A 42 -11.45 1.05 10.07
CA ILE A 42 -10.24 0.74 10.84
C ILE A 42 -9.58 -0.46 10.16
N LEU A 43 -8.32 -0.30 9.81
CA LEU A 43 -7.48 -1.32 9.21
C LEU A 43 -6.33 -1.64 10.17
N PRO A 44 -6.25 -2.86 10.74
CA PRO A 44 -5.05 -3.29 11.45
C PRO A 44 -3.84 -3.32 10.50
N VAL A 45 -2.76 -2.68 10.91
CA VAL A 45 -1.55 -2.54 10.09
C VAL A 45 -0.29 -2.95 10.85
N LEU A 46 0.70 -3.39 10.10
CA LEU A 46 2.10 -3.49 10.54
C LEU A 46 2.84 -2.25 10.03
N LEU A 47 3.49 -1.53 10.92
CA LEU A 47 4.36 -0.41 10.57
C LEU A 47 5.75 -0.94 10.26
N VAL A 48 6.20 -0.73 9.04
CA VAL A 48 7.55 -1.05 8.57
C VAL A 48 8.28 0.24 8.21
N LEU A 49 9.60 0.22 8.29
CA LEU A 49 10.44 1.38 8.02
C LEU A 49 11.37 1.12 6.84
N LEU A 50 11.50 2.13 6.01
CA LEU A 50 12.63 2.32 5.09
C LEU A 50 13.41 3.52 5.62
N GLU A 51 14.60 3.28 6.12
CA GLU A 51 15.34 4.23 6.95
C GLU A 51 14.48 4.70 8.15
N ASP A 52 14.10 5.97 8.18
CA ASP A 52 13.25 6.55 9.23
C ASP A 52 11.81 6.80 8.76
N GLN A 53 11.50 6.46 7.51
CA GLN A 53 10.17 6.67 6.94
C GLN A 53 9.27 5.46 7.18
N PRO A 54 8.17 5.61 7.95
CA PRO A 54 7.22 4.54 8.16
C PRO A 54 6.24 4.39 7.00
N PHE A 55 5.89 3.12 6.74
CA PHE A 55 4.84 2.68 5.84
C PHE A 55 3.95 1.67 6.55
N ALA A 56 2.66 1.65 6.22
CA ALA A 56 1.70 0.74 6.82
C ALA A 56 1.36 -0.40 5.85
N LEU A 57 1.56 -1.64 6.29
CA LEU A 57 1.16 -2.85 5.59
C LEU A 57 -0.14 -3.40 6.19
N PRO A 58 -1.17 -3.75 5.39
CA PRO A 58 -2.35 -4.43 5.91
C PRO A 58 -1.96 -5.72 6.66
N LEU A 59 -2.30 -5.81 7.94
CA LEU A 59 -1.91 -6.94 8.79
C LEU A 59 -2.51 -8.26 8.32
N SER A 60 -3.65 -8.21 7.64
CA SER A 60 -4.31 -9.39 7.05
C SER A 60 -3.45 -10.14 6.02
N LEU A 61 -2.48 -9.46 5.41
CA LEU A 61 -1.56 -10.04 4.43
C LEU A 61 -0.25 -10.54 5.07
N VAL A 62 0.01 -10.20 6.33
CA VAL A 62 1.24 -10.53 7.06
C VAL A 62 1.09 -11.89 7.75
N ARG A 63 2.02 -12.81 7.51
CA ARG A 63 2.09 -14.11 8.18
C ARG A 63 3.06 -14.08 9.35
N GLU A 64 4.28 -13.64 9.10
CA GLU A 64 5.31 -13.51 10.13
C GLU A 64 6.38 -12.49 9.74
N ILE A 65 7.18 -12.07 10.70
CA ILE A 65 8.34 -11.22 10.51
C ILE A 65 9.56 -12.05 10.91
N LEU A 66 10.59 -12.02 10.06
CA LEU A 66 11.81 -12.79 10.30
C LEU A 66 13.05 -11.92 10.00
N PRO A 67 14.15 -12.10 10.75
CA PRO A 67 15.41 -11.50 10.37
C PRO A 67 15.92 -12.14 9.07
N ILE A 68 16.51 -11.34 8.20
CA ILE A 68 17.13 -11.84 6.98
C ILE A 68 18.63 -12.02 7.20
N ASP A 69 19.08 -13.27 7.17
CA ASP A 69 20.48 -13.58 7.03
C ASP A 69 20.82 -13.66 5.53
N ARG A 70 21.64 -12.73 5.05
CA ARG A 70 22.04 -12.66 3.64
C ARG A 70 22.75 -13.90 3.14
N THR A 71 23.38 -14.65 4.03
CA THR A 71 24.05 -15.92 3.69
C THR A 71 23.06 -17.00 3.30
N THR A 72 21.78 -16.87 3.71
CA THR A 72 20.71 -17.82 3.40
C THR A 72 19.92 -17.44 2.14
N ILE A 73 20.12 -16.24 1.60
CA ILE A 73 19.50 -15.82 0.34
C ILE A 73 20.16 -16.58 -0.81
N GLN A 74 19.35 -17.19 -1.64
CA GLN A 74 19.77 -17.90 -2.84
C GLN A 74 19.20 -17.21 -4.08
N GLU A 75 19.95 -17.25 -5.17
CA GLU A 75 19.47 -16.74 -6.45
C GLU A 75 18.92 -17.90 -7.30
N VAL A 76 17.64 -17.83 -7.64
CA VAL A 76 16.96 -18.83 -8.49
C VAL A 76 16.32 -18.09 -9.67
N GLY A 77 16.79 -18.38 -10.88
CA GLY A 77 16.29 -17.76 -12.11
C GLY A 77 16.42 -16.22 -12.14
N GLY A 78 17.50 -15.67 -11.58
CA GLY A 78 17.78 -14.24 -11.50
C GLY A 78 16.93 -13.50 -10.43
N LYS A 79 16.35 -14.24 -9.48
CA LYS A 79 15.58 -13.68 -8.38
C LYS A 79 16.14 -14.12 -7.04
N GLU A 80 16.31 -13.19 -6.13
CA GLU A 80 16.63 -13.49 -4.74
C GLU A 80 15.49 -14.29 -4.11
N THR A 81 15.82 -15.39 -3.44
CA THR A 81 14.85 -16.28 -2.79
C THR A 81 15.33 -16.65 -1.39
N LEU A 82 14.39 -16.94 -0.52
CA LEU A 82 14.62 -17.41 0.84
C LEU A 82 13.77 -18.65 1.11
N VAL A 83 14.34 -19.64 1.79
CA VAL A 83 13.58 -20.81 2.24
C VAL A 83 12.98 -20.53 3.60
N VAL A 84 11.67 -20.50 3.68
CA VAL A 84 10.93 -20.31 4.94
C VAL A 84 9.98 -21.49 5.14
N ARG A 85 10.14 -22.22 6.23
CA ARG A 85 9.29 -23.41 6.56
C ARG A 85 9.21 -24.45 5.43
N GLY A 86 10.28 -24.60 4.65
CA GLY A 86 10.33 -25.54 3.52
C GLY A 86 9.76 -25.00 2.20
N GLU A 87 9.25 -23.77 2.18
CA GLU A 87 8.80 -23.08 0.97
C GLU A 87 9.91 -22.16 0.44
N ILE A 88 10.13 -22.17 -0.87
CA ILE A 88 11.05 -21.25 -1.56
C ILE A 88 10.26 -20.02 -1.94
N LEU A 89 10.54 -18.89 -1.29
CA LEU A 89 9.81 -17.64 -1.46
C LEU A 89 10.70 -16.58 -2.10
N PRO A 90 10.23 -15.84 -3.12
CA PRO A 90 10.97 -14.72 -3.66
C PRO A 90 11.08 -13.58 -2.63
N VAL A 91 12.25 -12.95 -2.58
CA VAL A 91 12.51 -11.76 -1.75
C VAL A 91 12.36 -10.52 -2.61
N LEU A 92 11.45 -9.64 -2.20
CA LEU A 92 11.17 -8.37 -2.88
C LEU A 92 11.53 -7.21 -1.95
N SER A 93 12.41 -6.32 -2.37
CA SER A 93 12.73 -5.12 -1.59
C SER A 93 11.58 -4.11 -1.67
N LEU A 94 11.04 -3.67 -0.53
CA LEU A 94 10.03 -2.61 -0.48
C LEU A 94 10.57 -1.30 -1.08
N ALA A 95 11.83 -0.96 -0.82
CA ALA A 95 12.46 0.22 -1.39
C ALA A 95 12.43 0.18 -2.93
N ARG A 96 12.75 -0.98 -3.54
CA ARG A 96 12.66 -1.14 -5.00
C ARG A 96 11.24 -1.00 -5.52
N LEU A 97 10.25 -1.59 -4.84
CA LEU A 97 8.85 -1.51 -5.24
C LEU A 97 8.31 -0.08 -5.20
N LEU A 98 8.78 0.73 -4.26
CA LEU A 98 8.38 2.14 -4.11
C LEU A 98 9.28 3.11 -4.88
N HIS A 99 10.30 2.62 -5.63
CA HIS A 99 11.35 3.45 -6.22
C HIS A 99 12.02 4.39 -5.19
N TRP A 100 12.14 3.89 -3.96
CA TRP A 100 12.76 4.60 -2.84
C TRP A 100 14.27 4.36 -2.85
N PRO A 101 15.11 5.37 -2.51
CA PRO A 101 16.54 5.16 -2.37
C PRO A 101 16.83 4.04 -1.36
N GLN A 102 17.59 3.04 -1.76
CA GLN A 102 18.02 1.97 -0.86
C GLN A 102 19.47 2.23 -0.48
N THR A 103 19.69 2.77 0.71
CA THR A 103 21.02 3.11 1.24
C THR A 103 21.58 2.00 2.11
N LYS A 104 20.71 1.14 2.66
CA LYS A 104 21.07 0.03 3.54
C LYS A 104 20.63 -1.31 2.97
N PRO A 105 21.33 -2.40 3.30
CA PRO A 105 20.85 -3.72 3.02
C PRO A 105 19.56 -4.02 3.78
N VAL A 106 18.70 -4.85 3.20
CA VAL A 106 17.50 -5.36 3.86
C VAL A 106 17.90 -6.19 5.09
N GLU A 107 17.35 -5.88 6.26
CA GLU A 107 17.63 -6.56 7.53
C GLU A 107 16.48 -7.47 7.97
N TYR A 108 15.24 -7.15 7.59
CA TYR A 108 14.05 -7.90 7.98
C TYR A 108 13.22 -8.28 6.77
N GLY A 109 12.63 -9.46 6.85
CA GLY A 109 11.63 -9.96 5.90
C GLY A 109 10.26 -10.02 6.54
N VAL A 110 9.26 -9.49 5.86
CA VAL A 110 7.87 -9.70 6.20
C VAL A 110 7.33 -10.78 5.27
N PHE A 111 7.00 -11.96 5.81
CA PHE A 111 6.34 -13.00 5.04
C PHE A 111 4.91 -12.55 4.72
N MET A 112 4.69 -12.25 3.45
CA MET A 112 3.42 -11.78 2.92
C MET A 112 2.71 -12.89 2.18
N GLN A 113 1.40 -12.95 2.37
CA GLN A 113 0.53 -13.86 1.62
C GLN A 113 -0.67 -13.11 1.06
N THR A 114 -0.78 -13.08 -0.26
CA THR A 114 -1.95 -12.60 -0.99
C THR A 114 -2.77 -13.79 -1.49
N ALA A 115 -3.93 -13.54 -2.10
CA ALA A 115 -4.72 -14.59 -2.74
C ALA A 115 -3.98 -15.27 -3.91
N GLU A 116 -3.01 -14.59 -4.52
CA GLU A 116 -2.34 -15.03 -5.74
C GLU A 116 -0.97 -15.64 -5.49
N ARG A 117 -0.25 -15.16 -4.47
CA ARG A 117 1.14 -15.56 -4.20
C ARG A 117 1.60 -15.30 -2.78
N SER A 118 2.66 -16.02 -2.39
CA SER A 118 3.44 -15.79 -1.17
C SER A 118 4.82 -15.26 -1.53
N PHE A 119 5.38 -14.37 -0.71
CA PHE A 119 6.70 -13.78 -0.92
C PHE A 119 7.23 -13.16 0.38
N ILE A 120 8.50 -12.82 0.41
CA ILE A 120 9.13 -12.07 1.49
C ILE A 120 9.28 -10.62 1.05
N LEU A 121 8.70 -9.69 1.79
CA LEU A 121 8.88 -8.26 1.60
C LEU A 121 10.04 -7.79 2.48
N GLY A 122 11.13 -7.42 1.85
CA GLY A 122 12.32 -6.93 2.54
C GLY A 122 12.18 -5.48 2.96
N VAL A 123 12.46 -5.20 4.23
CA VAL A 123 12.39 -3.87 4.86
C VAL A 123 13.63 -3.64 5.74
N ASP A 124 13.90 -2.39 6.12
CA ASP A 124 15.05 -2.08 6.98
C ASP A 124 14.74 -2.44 8.43
N SER A 125 13.54 -2.10 8.92
CA SER A 125 13.08 -2.43 10.26
C SER A 125 11.55 -2.38 10.35
N PHE A 126 11.01 -2.59 11.54
CA PHE A 126 9.57 -2.47 11.81
C PHE A 126 9.34 -1.81 13.18
N ALA A 127 8.24 -1.06 13.31
CA ALA A 127 7.90 -0.30 14.51
C ALA A 127 6.76 -0.92 15.34
N GLY A 128 6.11 -1.99 14.83
CA GLY A 128 5.03 -2.67 15.53
C GLY A 128 3.71 -2.66 14.79
N ARG A 129 2.63 -2.92 15.51
CA ARG A 129 1.26 -2.95 14.98
C ARG A 129 0.50 -1.73 15.45
N ASP A 130 -0.43 -1.27 14.62
CA ASP A 130 -1.33 -0.16 14.95
C ASP A 130 -2.68 -0.36 14.23
N ASP A 131 -3.69 0.38 14.65
CA ASP A 131 -5.00 0.44 14.02
C ASP A 131 -5.11 1.74 13.21
N ALA A 132 -5.05 1.60 11.90
CA ALA A 132 -5.09 2.73 10.98
C ALA A 132 -6.53 3.13 10.63
N VAL A 133 -6.88 4.39 10.84
CA VAL A 133 -8.08 4.98 10.26
C VAL A 133 -7.75 5.44 8.85
N ILE A 134 -8.29 4.73 7.85
CA ILE A 134 -7.99 5.01 6.44
C ILE A 134 -8.64 6.33 6.03
N LYS A 135 -7.82 7.24 5.52
CA LYS A 135 -8.26 8.45 4.82
C LYS A 135 -7.89 8.32 3.35
N SER A 136 -8.87 8.49 2.46
CA SER A 136 -8.60 8.46 1.03
C SER A 136 -7.83 9.71 0.61
N LEU A 137 -6.94 9.55 -0.39
CA LEU A 137 -6.25 10.63 -1.07
C LEU A 137 -7.07 10.97 -2.33
N GLU A 138 -7.96 11.99 -2.23
CA GLU A 138 -8.96 12.27 -3.26
C GLU A 138 -8.37 12.76 -4.58
N ASP A 139 -7.36 13.64 -4.54
CA ASP A 139 -6.81 14.31 -5.74
C ASP A 139 -5.40 13.86 -6.11
N PHE A 140 -4.68 13.19 -5.23
CA PHE A 140 -3.33 12.74 -5.45
C PHE A 140 -3.07 11.41 -4.75
N ARG A 141 -3.32 10.32 -5.47
CA ARG A 141 -3.00 8.97 -4.99
C ARG A 141 -1.73 8.49 -5.69
N PRO A 142 -0.58 8.43 -4.98
CA PRO A 142 0.61 7.80 -5.51
C PRO A 142 0.35 6.33 -5.83
N ARG A 143 1.02 5.80 -6.85
CA ARG A 143 0.97 4.38 -7.19
C ARG A 143 1.43 3.53 -6.01
N GLY A 144 0.77 2.40 -5.79
CA GLY A 144 1.08 1.50 -4.69
C GLY A 144 0.64 2.00 -3.31
N VAL A 145 -0.20 3.04 -3.25
CA VAL A 145 -0.75 3.59 -2.00
C VAL A 145 -2.26 3.43 -1.97
N ALA A 146 -2.79 2.74 -0.96
CA ALA A 146 -4.22 2.56 -0.74
C ALA A 146 -4.87 3.79 -0.07
N GLY A 147 -4.10 4.53 0.72
CA GLY A 147 -4.56 5.69 1.48
C GLY A 147 -3.52 6.18 2.45
N VAL A 148 -3.93 7.07 3.35
CA VAL A 148 -3.10 7.58 4.44
C VAL A 148 -3.77 7.38 5.78
N THR A 149 -2.96 7.30 6.82
CA THR A 149 -3.41 7.36 8.21
C THR A 149 -2.57 8.35 9.00
N THR A 150 -3.07 8.74 10.16
CA THR A 150 -2.31 9.52 11.12
C THR A 150 -2.13 8.69 12.38
N LEU A 151 -0.89 8.42 12.74
CA LEU A 151 -0.56 7.69 13.97
C LEU A 151 -0.89 8.53 15.21
N SER A 152 -0.89 7.88 16.37
CA SER A 152 -1.15 8.51 17.66
C SER A 152 -0.18 9.67 17.99
N ASN A 153 1.03 9.63 17.44
CA ASN A 153 2.05 10.69 17.57
C ASN A 153 1.87 11.86 16.58
N GLY A 154 0.80 11.83 15.73
CA GLY A 154 0.53 12.84 14.71
C GLY A 154 1.25 12.63 13.37
N GLN A 155 2.09 11.61 13.25
CA GLN A 155 2.80 11.31 12.00
C GLN A 155 1.86 10.76 10.94
N ILE A 156 1.96 11.29 9.71
CA ILE A 156 1.22 10.79 8.55
C ILE A 156 1.96 9.60 7.96
N VAL A 157 1.26 8.51 7.73
CA VAL A 157 1.81 7.25 7.19
C VAL A 157 1.01 6.82 5.98
N LEU A 158 1.71 6.41 4.93
CA LEU A 158 1.11 5.84 3.72
C LEU A 158 0.73 4.38 3.96
N ILE A 159 -0.52 4.02 3.64
CA ILE A 159 -0.99 2.64 3.66
C ILE A 159 -0.73 2.06 2.28
N LEU A 160 0.02 0.95 2.20
CA LEU A 160 0.46 0.38 0.94
C LEU A 160 -0.61 -0.53 0.32
N ASP A 161 -0.79 -0.39 -0.99
CA ASP A 161 -1.54 -1.33 -1.83
C ASP A 161 -0.59 -2.37 -2.41
N ILE A 162 -0.46 -3.48 -1.70
CA ILE A 162 0.48 -4.55 -2.07
C ILE A 162 0.14 -5.16 -3.44
N LYS A 163 -1.13 -5.24 -3.78
CA LYS A 163 -1.54 -5.79 -5.09
C LYS A 163 -1.07 -4.90 -6.24
N GLU A 164 -1.25 -3.60 -6.09
CA GLU A 164 -0.82 -2.62 -7.10
C GLU A 164 0.72 -2.61 -7.23
N LEU A 165 1.46 -2.61 -6.11
CA LEU A 165 2.93 -2.67 -6.11
C LEU A 165 3.47 -3.92 -6.82
N LEU A 166 2.83 -5.07 -6.61
CA LEU A 166 3.25 -6.33 -7.25
C LEU A 166 2.93 -6.39 -8.74
N ALA A 167 1.86 -5.74 -9.19
CA ALA A 167 1.50 -5.68 -10.61
C ALA A 167 2.54 -4.91 -11.42
N ASP A 168 3.03 -3.79 -10.90
CA ASP A 168 4.08 -2.98 -11.52
C ASP A 168 5.42 -3.73 -11.60
N PHE A 169 5.77 -4.48 -10.55
CA PHE A 169 7.01 -5.27 -10.52
C PHE A 169 7.01 -6.38 -11.59
N GLY A 170 5.85 -6.98 -11.87
CA GLY A 170 5.71 -7.98 -12.95
C GLY A 170 6.00 -7.40 -14.33
N GLN A 171 5.46 -6.22 -14.62
CA GLN A 171 5.62 -5.55 -15.92
C GLN A 171 7.06 -5.07 -16.17
N HIS A 172 7.74 -4.53 -15.17
CA HIS A 172 9.14 -4.09 -15.29
C HIS A 172 10.10 -5.26 -15.49
N ALA A 173 9.88 -6.39 -14.81
CA ALA A 173 10.70 -7.59 -14.96
C ALA A 173 10.58 -8.22 -16.37
N GLU A 174 9.45 -8.06 -17.04
CA GLU A 174 9.26 -8.50 -18.43
C GLU A 174 9.92 -7.53 -19.42
N ALA A 175 9.84 -6.22 -19.17
CA ALA A 175 10.48 -5.20 -20.00
C ALA A 175 12.03 -5.30 -19.98
N GLU A 176 12.63 -5.53 -18.81
CA GLU A 176 14.08 -5.74 -18.69
C GLU A 176 14.57 -7.03 -19.37
N ARG A 177 13.74 -8.10 -19.36
CA ARG A 177 14.05 -9.33 -20.10
C ARG A 177 13.99 -9.13 -21.62
N GLY A 178 13.02 -8.36 -22.10
CA GLY A 178 12.88 -8.00 -23.51
C GLY A 178 14.08 -7.21 -24.03
N MET A 179 14.62 -6.28 -23.25
CA MET A 179 15.80 -5.50 -23.63
C MET A 179 17.10 -6.32 -23.66
N ARG A 180 17.30 -7.24 -22.72
CA ARG A 180 18.49 -8.11 -22.70
C ARG A 180 18.52 -9.14 -23.85
N SER A 181 17.36 -9.53 -24.36
CA SER A 181 17.30 -10.47 -25.52
C SER A 181 17.57 -9.80 -26.87
N VAL A 182 17.55 -8.46 -26.96
CA VAL A 182 17.83 -7.70 -28.17
C VAL A 182 19.33 -7.34 -28.27
N GLU A 183 20.08 -7.39 -27.16
CA GLU A 183 21.50 -7.03 -27.13
C GLU A 183 22.46 -8.22 -27.41
N VAL A 184 21.93 -9.43 -27.59
CA VAL A 184 22.67 -10.68 -27.84
C VAL A 184 22.41 -11.25 -29.25
N ALA A 185 21.85 -10.47 -30.16
CA ALA A 185 21.62 -10.86 -31.56
C ALA A 185 22.48 -10.07 -32.53
#